data_cfee9554863135ad866e590d7e758423
#
_entry.id   cfee9554863135ad866e590d7e758423
#
_cell.length_a   1.000
_cell.length_b   1.000
_cell.length_c   1.000
_cell.angle_alpha   90.00
_cell.angle_beta   90.00
_cell.angle_gamma   90.00
#
_symmetry.space_group_name_H-M   'P 1'
#
loop_
_entity.id
_entity.type
_entity.pdbx_description
1 polymer ?
#
loop_
_entity_poly.entity_id
_entity_poly.type
_entity_poly.pdbx_seq_one_letter_code
_entity_poly.pdbx_strand_id
1 'polypeptide(L)'
;MKNMLRDAAILFAITVIAGAVLGFVYDVTKEPIAQQEARAKQEACQEVFADASAFETVAEAGDASYGAILEAGYDKASIEEVMKAQSSAGDVLGYVMIVTSHDGYNGDIRFSMGIRMDGTLNGISLLAISETPGLGMRAEEVLKPQFAEKQASVFAYTKTGAASEDQIDAISGATITTNAVVEAVNAGLCYFQNVLEGGVEQ
;
A
#
# COMPACT_ATOMS: atom_id res chain seq x y z
N MET A 1 52.23 -7.24 -18.48
CA MET A 1 51.29 -8.38 -18.53
C MET A 1 51.18 -9.09 -17.18
N LYS A 2 52.24 -9.48 -16.45
CA LYS A 2 52.12 -10.18 -15.14
C LYS A 2 51.38 -9.36 -14.09
N ASN A 3 51.55 -8.04 -14.01
CA ASN A 3 50.85 -7.20 -13.00
C ASN A 3 49.36 -7.08 -13.35
N MET A 4 48.99 -6.94 -14.63
CA MET A 4 47.58 -6.90 -15.03
C MET A 4 46.84 -8.20 -14.70
N LEU A 5 47.47 -9.36 -14.93
CA LEU A 5 46.89 -10.66 -14.59
C LEU A 5 46.70 -10.81 -13.03
N ARG A 6 47.69 -10.35 -12.29
CA ARG A 6 47.60 -10.35 -10.80
C ARG A 6 46.48 -9.45 -10.31
N ASP A 7 46.38 -8.23 -10.87
CA ASP A 7 45.37 -7.25 -10.46
C ASP A 7 43.94 -7.71 -10.87
N ALA A 8 43.82 -8.34 -12.05
CA ALA A 8 42.57 -8.98 -12.49
C ALA A 8 42.16 -10.15 -11.57
N ALA A 9 43.14 -10.99 -11.14
CA ALA A 9 42.87 -12.09 -10.23
C ALA A 9 42.43 -11.60 -8.84
N ILE A 10 43.04 -10.52 -8.35
CA ILE A 10 42.63 -9.90 -7.07
C ILE A 10 41.21 -9.35 -7.16
N LEU A 11 40.90 -8.61 -8.24
CA LEU A 11 39.55 -8.05 -8.44
C LEU A 11 38.53 -9.18 -8.53
N PHE A 12 38.79 -10.23 -9.28
CA PHE A 12 37.94 -11.41 -9.38
C PHE A 12 37.69 -12.06 -8.01
N ALA A 13 38.74 -12.25 -7.23
CA ALA A 13 38.64 -12.83 -5.87
C ALA A 13 37.76 -11.96 -4.96
N ILE A 14 37.93 -10.63 -4.98
CA ILE A 14 37.14 -9.69 -4.19
C ILE A 14 35.65 -9.77 -4.61
N THR A 15 35.35 -9.77 -5.92
CA THR A 15 33.96 -9.83 -6.41
C THR A 15 33.30 -11.17 -6.05
N VAL A 16 34.00 -12.29 -6.16
CA VAL A 16 33.48 -13.61 -5.76
C VAL A 16 33.21 -13.66 -4.25
N ILE A 17 34.13 -13.18 -3.43
CA ILE A 17 33.94 -13.17 -1.97
C ILE A 17 32.77 -12.24 -1.61
N ALA A 18 32.70 -11.04 -2.18
CA ALA A 18 31.60 -10.11 -1.94
C ALA A 18 30.26 -10.70 -2.36
N GLY A 19 30.18 -11.33 -3.53
CA GLY A 19 28.98 -12.02 -4.01
C GLY A 19 28.55 -13.17 -3.09
N ALA A 20 29.51 -13.98 -2.63
CA ALA A 20 29.24 -15.07 -1.71
C ALA A 20 28.71 -14.56 -0.36
N VAL A 21 29.30 -13.50 0.19
CA VAL A 21 28.85 -12.90 1.46
C VAL A 21 27.45 -12.30 1.30
N LEU A 22 27.18 -11.57 0.20
CA LEU A 22 25.85 -11.02 -0.07
C LEU A 22 24.79 -12.12 -0.21
N GLY A 23 25.11 -13.18 -0.97
CA GLY A 23 24.20 -14.33 -1.12
C GLY A 23 23.90 -15.02 0.23
N PHE A 24 24.92 -15.22 1.05
CA PHE A 24 24.74 -15.80 2.39
C PHE A 24 23.87 -14.89 3.28
N VAL A 25 24.13 -13.58 3.32
CA VAL A 25 23.31 -12.63 4.09
C VAL A 25 21.86 -12.63 3.59
N TYR A 26 21.65 -12.62 2.27
CA TYR A 26 20.32 -12.71 1.70
C TYR A 26 19.56 -13.96 2.16
N ASP A 27 20.19 -15.13 2.07
CA ASP A 27 19.56 -16.39 2.49
C ASP A 27 19.19 -16.43 3.97
N VAL A 28 20.03 -15.85 4.84
CA VAL A 28 19.77 -15.78 6.28
C VAL A 28 18.68 -14.76 6.62
N THR A 29 18.60 -13.65 5.87
CA THR A 29 17.65 -12.55 6.18
C THR A 29 16.30 -12.68 5.50
N LYS A 30 16.20 -13.42 4.41
CA LYS A 30 14.98 -13.59 3.61
C LYS A 30 13.78 -14.05 4.44
N GLU A 31 13.94 -15.06 5.27
CA GLU A 31 12.84 -15.63 6.06
C GLU A 31 12.38 -14.71 7.21
N PRO A 32 13.28 -14.13 8.03
CA PRO A 32 12.92 -13.09 8.99
C PRO A 32 12.22 -11.88 8.37
N ILE A 33 12.66 -11.42 7.18
CA ILE A 33 12.03 -10.30 6.47
C ILE A 33 10.59 -10.68 6.09
N ALA A 34 10.38 -11.84 5.46
CA ALA A 34 9.03 -12.31 5.08
C ALA A 34 8.09 -12.45 6.28
N GLN A 35 8.59 -12.92 7.43
CA GLN A 35 7.79 -12.99 8.66
C GLN A 35 7.43 -11.59 9.19
N GLN A 36 8.36 -10.64 9.13
CA GLN A 36 8.12 -9.27 9.54
C GLN A 36 7.07 -8.58 8.65
N GLU A 37 7.18 -8.75 7.33
CA GLU A 37 6.21 -8.24 6.36
C GLU A 37 4.82 -8.83 6.58
N ALA A 38 4.72 -10.14 6.82
CA ALA A 38 3.44 -10.80 7.10
C ALA A 38 2.81 -10.27 8.40
N ARG A 39 3.61 -10.01 9.45
CA ARG A 39 3.12 -9.41 10.69
C ARG A 39 2.67 -7.98 10.48
N ALA A 40 3.48 -7.14 9.83
CA ALA A 40 3.14 -5.75 9.54
C ALA A 40 1.84 -5.66 8.73
N LYS A 41 1.67 -6.54 7.73
CA LYS A 41 0.42 -6.65 6.96
C LYS A 41 -0.77 -7.02 7.85
N GLN A 42 -0.63 -8.03 8.73
CA GLN A 42 -1.70 -8.43 9.63
C GLN A 42 -2.07 -7.31 10.61
N GLU A 43 -1.10 -6.62 11.18
CA GLU A 43 -1.30 -5.46 12.05
C GLU A 43 -2.01 -4.33 11.31
N ALA A 44 -1.60 -4.02 10.09
CA ALA A 44 -2.22 -2.99 9.26
C ALA A 44 -3.66 -3.35 8.86
N CYS A 45 -3.97 -4.62 8.58
CA CYS A 45 -5.34 -5.08 8.34
C CYS A 45 -6.20 -4.94 9.60
N GLN A 46 -5.64 -5.32 10.76
CA GLN A 46 -6.35 -5.21 12.03
C GLN A 46 -6.57 -3.75 12.45
N GLU A 47 -5.68 -2.84 12.07
CA GLU A 47 -5.83 -1.41 12.35
C GLU A 47 -7.01 -0.80 11.58
N VAL A 48 -7.20 -1.18 10.32
CA VAL A 48 -8.32 -0.68 9.50
C VAL A 48 -9.63 -1.42 9.74
N PHE A 49 -9.59 -2.61 10.39
CA PHE A 49 -10.75 -3.39 10.80
C PHE A 49 -10.54 -4.00 12.18
N ALA A 50 -10.61 -3.19 13.22
CA ALA A 50 -10.41 -3.63 14.60
C ALA A 50 -11.42 -4.71 15.06
N ASP A 51 -12.63 -4.69 14.49
CA ASP A 51 -13.72 -5.61 14.81
C ASP A 51 -13.60 -6.95 14.05
N ALA A 52 -12.69 -7.09 13.08
CA ALA A 52 -12.50 -8.32 12.34
C ALA A 52 -11.73 -9.36 13.15
N SER A 53 -12.21 -10.59 13.10
CA SER A 53 -11.55 -11.74 13.72
C SER A 53 -10.71 -12.55 12.72
N ALA A 54 -11.01 -12.43 11.43
CA ALA A 54 -10.30 -13.11 10.35
C ALA A 54 -10.29 -12.28 9.07
N PHE A 55 -9.25 -12.49 8.27
CA PHE A 55 -9.12 -11.91 6.93
C PHE A 55 -8.94 -13.06 5.92
N GLU A 56 -9.84 -13.14 4.94
CA GLU A 56 -9.83 -14.16 3.90
C GLU A 56 -9.51 -13.50 2.55
N THR A 57 -8.41 -13.90 1.90
CA THR A 57 -8.02 -13.40 0.58
C THR A 57 -9.03 -13.85 -0.47
N VAL A 58 -9.58 -12.92 -1.24
CA VAL A 58 -10.56 -13.18 -2.30
C VAL A 58 -10.05 -12.81 -3.69
N ALA A 59 -9.06 -11.93 -3.79
CA ALA A 59 -8.39 -11.60 -5.03
C ALA A 59 -6.93 -11.21 -4.78
N GLU A 60 -6.05 -11.58 -5.72
CA GLU A 60 -4.64 -11.23 -5.73
C GLU A 60 -4.29 -10.39 -6.97
N ALA A 61 -3.10 -9.76 -6.96
CA ALA A 61 -2.62 -8.93 -8.06
C ALA A 61 -2.71 -9.63 -9.42
N GLY A 62 -3.24 -8.92 -10.41
CA GLY A 62 -3.34 -9.41 -11.80
C GLY A 62 -4.68 -10.03 -12.19
N ASP A 63 -5.68 -10.02 -11.33
CA ASP A 63 -7.03 -10.45 -11.67
C ASP A 63 -7.68 -9.49 -12.69
N ALA A 64 -8.59 -9.99 -13.53
CA ALA A 64 -9.25 -9.23 -14.61
C ALA A 64 -9.96 -7.95 -14.15
N SER A 65 -10.33 -7.91 -12.86
CA SER A 65 -10.91 -6.75 -12.18
C SER A 65 -10.01 -5.51 -12.09
N TYR A 66 -8.68 -5.67 -12.29
CA TYR A 66 -7.73 -4.55 -12.37
C TYR A 66 -8.04 -3.58 -13.54
N GLY A 67 -8.70 -4.07 -14.60
CA GLY A 67 -9.13 -3.26 -15.73
C GLY A 67 -10.00 -2.07 -15.31
N ALA A 68 -10.85 -2.20 -14.30
CA ALA A 68 -11.75 -1.14 -13.86
C ALA A 68 -11.01 0.10 -13.34
N ILE A 69 -9.90 -0.08 -12.60
CA ILE A 69 -9.10 1.06 -12.11
C ILE A 69 -8.29 1.72 -13.22
N LEU A 70 -7.82 0.94 -14.21
CA LEU A 70 -7.12 1.48 -15.38
C LEU A 70 -8.05 2.29 -16.28
N GLU A 71 -9.26 1.80 -16.55
CA GLU A 71 -10.28 2.52 -17.33
C GLU A 71 -10.72 3.81 -16.64
N ALA A 72 -10.72 3.84 -15.32
CA ALA A 72 -11.00 5.05 -14.52
C ALA A 72 -9.81 6.03 -14.46
N GLY A 73 -8.65 5.67 -15.01
CA GLY A 73 -7.47 6.54 -15.09
C GLY A 73 -6.49 6.44 -13.94
N TYR A 74 -6.62 5.43 -13.05
CA TYR A 74 -5.70 5.20 -11.92
C TYR A 74 -4.55 4.27 -12.31
N ASP A 75 -3.84 4.57 -13.39
CA ASP A 75 -2.75 3.76 -13.95
C ASP A 75 -1.47 3.75 -13.09
N LYS A 76 -1.38 4.66 -12.12
CA LYS A 76 -0.27 4.77 -11.17
C LYS A 76 -0.54 4.13 -9.81
N ALA A 77 -1.66 3.46 -9.66
CA ALA A 77 -1.99 2.67 -8.47
C ALA A 77 -2.16 1.20 -8.83
N SER A 78 -1.80 0.32 -7.91
CA SER A 78 -2.05 -1.11 -8.03
C SER A 78 -2.71 -1.65 -6.77
N ILE A 79 -3.64 -2.59 -6.93
CA ILE A 79 -4.23 -3.35 -5.84
C ILE A 79 -3.55 -4.71 -5.83
N GLU A 80 -2.77 -4.98 -4.78
CA GLU A 80 -1.98 -6.22 -4.67
C GLU A 80 -2.82 -7.38 -4.16
N GLU A 81 -3.73 -7.10 -3.25
CA GLU A 81 -4.54 -8.11 -2.58
C GLU A 81 -5.84 -7.52 -2.06
N VAL A 82 -6.90 -8.30 -2.12
CA VAL A 82 -8.21 -7.99 -1.55
C VAL A 82 -8.61 -9.10 -0.60
N MET A 83 -8.99 -8.73 0.61
CA MET A 83 -9.40 -9.67 1.66
C MET A 83 -10.77 -9.28 2.19
N LYS A 84 -11.61 -10.27 2.49
CA LYS A 84 -12.83 -10.07 3.30
C LYS A 84 -12.46 -9.99 4.77
N ALA A 85 -12.92 -8.94 5.45
CA ALA A 85 -12.87 -8.83 6.89
C ALA A 85 -14.12 -9.51 7.49
N GLN A 86 -13.92 -10.50 8.35
CA GLN A 86 -15.01 -11.30 8.92
C GLN A 86 -15.07 -11.13 10.43
N SER A 87 -16.29 -11.08 10.96
CA SER A 87 -16.54 -11.11 12.42
C SER A 87 -16.25 -12.50 13.00
N SER A 88 -16.25 -12.60 14.33
CA SER A 88 -16.17 -13.90 15.02
C SER A 88 -17.36 -14.84 14.74
N ALA A 89 -18.47 -14.30 14.24
CA ALA A 89 -19.65 -15.09 13.82
C ALA A 89 -19.56 -15.54 12.34
N GLY A 90 -18.55 -15.07 11.60
CA GLY A 90 -18.37 -15.36 10.17
C GLY A 90 -19.08 -14.37 9.25
N ASP A 91 -19.68 -13.30 9.77
CA ASP A 91 -20.32 -12.27 8.97
C ASP A 91 -19.26 -11.40 8.29
N VAL A 92 -19.49 -11.04 7.03
CA VAL A 92 -18.61 -10.12 6.29
C VAL A 92 -18.87 -8.69 6.76
N LEU A 93 -17.85 -8.06 7.34
CA LEU A 93 -17.89 -6.66 7.80
C LEU A 93 -17.56 -5.68 6.67
N GLY A 94 -16.74 -6.10 5.73
CA GLY A 94 -16.26 -5.32 4.60
C GLY A 94 -15.03 -5.92 3.96
N TYR A 95 -14.22 -5.09 3.31
CA TYR A 95 -13.04 -5.51 2.58
C TYR A 95 -11.81 -4.72 3.03
N VAL A 96 -10.67 -5.41 3.09
CA VAL A 96 -9.35 -4.80 3.22
C VAL A 96 -8.63 -4.97 1.90
N MET A 97 -8.08 -3.89 1.38
CA MET A 97 -7.25 -3.89 0.18
C MET A 97 -5.84 -3.44 0.50
N ILE A 98 -4.85 -4.14 -0.05
CA ILE A 98 -3.46 -3.70 -0.05
C ILE A 98 -3.24 -2.94 -1.36
N VAL A 99 -2.95 -1.67 -1.23
CA VAL A 99 -2.82 -0.74 -2.36
C VAL A 99 -1.42 -0.16 -2.38
N THR A 100 -0.83 -0.05 -3.57
CA THR A 100 0.46 0.60 -3.81
C THR A 100 0.29 1.74 -4.80
N SER A 101 0.72 2.93 -4.40
CA SER A 101 0.92 4.07 -5.29
C SER A 101 2.32 4.05 -5.84
N HIS A 102 2.46 4.16 -7.17
CA HIS A 102 3.75 4.24 -7.87
C HIS A 102 4.15 5.69 -8.20
N ASP A 103 3.40 6.68 -7.73
CA ASP A 103 3.61 8.12 -7.99
C ASP A 103 4.15 8.88 -6.77
N GLY A 104 4.71 8.19 -5.77
CA GLY A 104 5.39 8.83 -4.66
C GLY A 104 6.65 9.60 -5.11
N TYR A 105 7.07 10.61 -4.34
CA TYR A 105 8.22 11.44 -4.68
C TYR A 105 9.54 10.65 -4.69
N ASN A 106 9.72 9.73 -3.77
CA ASN A 106 10.95 8.93 -3.62
C ASN A 106 10.70 7.42 -3.75
N GLY A 107 9.64 7.03 -4.43
CA GLY A 107 9.30 5.63 -4.70
C GLY A 107 7.88 5.27 -4.29
N ASP A 108 7.63 3.98 -4.23
CA ASP A 108 6.31 3.43 -3.96
C ASP A 108 5.84 3.73 -2.53
N ILE A 109 4.54 3.98 -2.40
CA ILE A 109 3.85 4.11 -1.11
C ILE A 109 2.81 3.00 -1.04
N ARG A 110 2.98 2.11 -0.07
CA ARG A 110 2.15 0.92 0.13
C ARG A 110 1.38 1.01 1.43
N PHE A 111 0.08 0.74 1.39
CA PHE A 111 -0.78 0.79 2.56
C PHE A 111 -1.94 -0.20 2.46
N SER A 112 -2.51 -0.56 3.61
CA SER A 112 -3.82 -1.21 3.67
C SER A 112 -4.92 -0.14 3.76
N MET A 113 -6.07 -0.41 3.16
CA MET A 113 -7.28 0.37 3.34
C MET A 113 -8.46 -0.54 3.64
N GLY A 114 -9.31 -0.13 4.59
CA GLY A 114 -10.50 -0.87 4.99
C GLY A 114 -11.76 -0.16 4.52
N ILE A 115 -12.65 -0.85 3.81
CA ILE A 115 -13.94 -0.31 3.38
C ILE A 115 -15.05 -1.23 3.88
N ARG A 116 -16.03 -0.67 4.60
CA ARG A 116 -17.22 -1.38 5.08
C ARG A 116 -18.17 -1.70 3.93
N MET A 117 -19.10 -2.61 4.17
CA MET A 117 -20.12 -2.98 3.18
C MET A 117 -21.02 -1.82 2.76
N ASP A 118 -21.13 -0.77 3.57
CA ASP A 118 -21.89 0.45 3.26
C ASP A 118 -21.09 1.52 2.51
N GLY A 119 -19.86 1.21 2.10
CA GLY A 119 -18.95 2.11 1.40
C GLY A 119 -18.17 3.06 2.31
N THR A 120 -18.30 2.96 3.63
CA THR A 120 -17.52 3.77 4.56
C THR A 120 -16.06 3.31 4.57
N LEU A 121 -15.13 4.23 4.30
CA LEU A 121 -13.70 4.02 4.46
C LEU A 121 -13.35 4.08 5.95
N ASN A 122 -13.03 2.93 6.56
CA ASN A 122 -12.61 2.86 7.96
C ASN A 122 -11.30 3.61 8.20
N GLY A 123 -10.43 3.66 7.20
CA GLY A 123 -9.14 4.30 7.25
C GLY A 123 -8.10 3.61 6.39
N ILE A 124 -6.87 4.10 6.49
CA ILE A 124 -5.68 3.53 5.86
C ILE A 124 -4.61 3.25 6.93
N SER A 125 -3.73 2.27 6.67
CA SER A 125 -2.54 2.02 7.50
C SER A 125 -1.33 1.80 6.60
N LEU A 126 -0.27 2.60 6.80
CA LEU A 126 0.92 2.58 5.96
C LEU A 126 1.76 1.33 6.23
N LEU A 127 2.10 0.59 5.17
CA LEU A 127 2.94 -0.60 5.19
C LEU A 127 4.38 -0.29 4.79
N ALA A 128 4.55 0.55 3.77
CA ALA A 128 5.86 0.98 3.30
C ALA A 128 5.78 2.39 2.72
N ILE A 129 6.70 3.23 3.14
CA ILE A 129 6.88 4.59 2.64
C ILE A 129 8.35 4.97 2.77
N SER A 130 8.94 5.50 1.70
CA SER A 130 10.36 5.90 1.65
C SER A 130 10.52 7.36 1.26
N GLU A 131 9.61 8.19 1.71
CA GLU A 131 9.55 9.61 1.39
C GLU A 131 10.58 10.46 2.17
N THR A 132 10.69 11.73 1.81
CA THR A 132 11.62 12.66 2.48
C THR A 132 11.21 12.88 3.95
N PRO A 133 12.14 12.67 4.92
CA PRO A 133 11.90 12.94 6.33
C PRO A 133 11.46 14.38 6.59
N GLY A 134 10.46 14.56 7.44
CA GLY A 134 9.88 15.87 7.77
C GLY A 134 8.95 16.47 6.70
N LEU A 135 8.84 15.81 5.53
CA LEU A 135 7.92 16.16 4.44
C LEU A 135 6.96 14.98 4.19
N GLY A 136 7.19 14.19 3.14
CA GLY A 136 6.32 13.06 2.76
C GLY A 136 6.20 11.97 3.84
N MET A 137 7.24 11.74 4.65
CA MET A 137 7.18 10.82 5.80
C MET A 137 6.15 11.21 6.86
N ARG A 138 5.62 12.44 6.82
CA ARG A 138 4.53 12.87 7.70
C ARG A 138 3.15 12.34 7.26
N ALA A 139 3.07 11.51 6.22
CA ALA A 139 1.82 10.90 5.77
C ALA A 139 1.10 10.12 6.89
N GLU A 140 1.85 9.42 7.74
CA GLU A 140 1.30 8.70 8.91
C GLU A 140 0.60 9.64 9.90
N GLU A 141 1.19 10.81 10.14
CA GLU A 141 0.69 11.80 11.10
C GLU A 141 -0.42 12.68 10.51
N VAL A 142 -0.28 13.06 9.23
CA VAL A 142 -1.12 14.10 8.60
C VAL A 142 -2.22 13.52 7.73
N LEU A 143 -1.92 12.51 6.89
CA LEU A 143 -2.91 11.98 5.93
C LEU A 143 -3.76 10.86 6.55
N LYS A 144 -3.12 9.89 7.19
CA LYS A 144 -3.80 8.72 7.74
C LYS A 144 -5.03 9.05 8.59
N PRO A 145 -4.97 9.97 9.57
CA PRO A 145 -6.12 10.30 10.41
C PRO A 145 -7.29 10.92 9.64
N GLN A 146 -7.02 11.54 8.49
CA GLN A 146 -8.05 12.23 7.72
C GLN A 146 -8.92 11.27 6.90
N PHE A 147 -8.49 10.04 6.68
CA PHE A 147 -9.25 9.02 5.97
C PHE A 147 -10.13 8.17 6.90
N ALA A 148 -10.01 8.33 8.22
CA ALA A 148 -10.73 7.51 9.17
C ALA A 148 -12.23 7.83 9.19
N GLU A 149 -13.07 6.78 9.10
CA GLU A 149 -14.55 6.85 9.16
C GLU A 149 -15.14 7.87 8.16
N LYS A 150 -14.62 7.87 6.93
CA LYS A 150 -15.06 8.77 5.86
C LYS A 150 -15.96 8.05 4.85
N GLN A 151 -16.97 8.77 4.37
CA GLN A 151 -17.83 8.28 3.30
C GLN A 151 -17.78 9.26 2.10
N ALA A 152 -17.03 8.87 1.08
CA ALA A 152 -16.88 9.62 -0.16
C ALA A 152 -16.68 8.67 -1.34
N SER A 153 -17.23 9.04 -2.50
CA SER A 153 -16.97 8.30 -3.74
C SER A 153 -15.58 8.57 -4.30
N VAL A 154 -15.07 9.77 -4.09
CA VAL A 154 -13.74 10.24 -4.53
C VAL A 154 -13.25 11.29 -3.55
N PHE A 155 -12.00 11.24 -3.16
CA PHE A 155 -11.34 12.27 -2.36
C PHE A 155 -10.56 13.24 -3.24
N ALA A 156 -10.53 14.51 -2.82
CA ALA A 156 -9.66 15.53 -3.37
C ALA A 156 -8.79 16.12 -2.26
N TYR A 157 -7.55 16.50 -2.57
CA TYR A 157 -6.74 17.21 -1.60
C TYR A 157 -6.83 18.74 -1.75
N THR A 158 -6.65 19.46 -0.66
CA THR A 158 -6.62 20.91 -0.61
C THR A 158 -5.37 21.40 0.15
N LYS A 159 -4.96 22.64 -0.14
CA LYS A 159 -3.85 23.33 0.55
C LYS A 159 -4.33 24.44 1.48
N THR A 160 -5.64 24.69 1.50
CA THR A 160 -6.25 25.83 2.19
C THR A 160 -7.14 25.44 3.35
N GLY A 161 -7.12 24.19 3.74
CA GLY A 161 -7.98 23.59 4.76
C GLY A 161 -9.16 22.85 4.14
N ALA A 162 -9.36 21.59 4.56
CA ALA A 162 -10.48 20.77 4.14
C ALA A 162 -11.80 21.40 4.61
N ALA A 163 -12.74 21.63 3.67
CA ALA A 163 -14.03 22.26 3.93
C ALA A 163 -15.20 21.26 3.85
N SER A 164 -14.97 20.05 3.34
CA SER A 164 -15.96 18.98 3.20
C SER A 164 -15.33 17.62 3.54
N GLU A 165 -16.18 16.61 3.73
CA GLU A 165 -15.72 15.26 4.14
C GLU A 165 -14.92 14.54 3.07
N ASP A 166 -15.11 14.88 1.80
CA ASP A 166 -14.38 14.38 0.64
C ASP A 166 -13.04 15.10 0.40
N GLN A 167 -12.68 16.08 1.24
CA GLN A 167 -11.43 16.81 1.13
C GLN A 167 -10.41 16.36 2.18
N ILE A 168 -9.15 16.31 1.75
CA ILE A 168 -7.98 15.94 2.54
C ILE A 168 -6.99 17.11 2.54
N ASP A 169 -6.54 17.53 3.70
CA ASP A 169 -5.51 18.54 3.84
C ASP A 169 -4.16 18.01 3.39
N ALA A 170 -3.54 18.71 2.44
CA ALA A 170 -2.24 18.31 1.93
C ALA A 170 -1.13 18.51 2.97
N ILE A 171 -0.14 17.62 2.94
CA ILE A 171 1.10 17.82 3.69
C ILE A 171 1.83 19.03 3.12
N SER A 172 2.08 20.03 3.96
CA SER A 172 2.84 21.21 3.56
C SER A 172 4.23 20.83 3.05
N GLY A 173 4.54 21.21 1.81
CA GLY A 173 5.80 20.89 1.14
C GLY A 173 5.90 19.48 0.54
N ALA A 174 4.85 18.65 0.64
CA ALA A 174 4.83 17.29 0.10
C ALA A 174 3.56 16.99 -0.72
N THR A 175 3.28 17.84 -1.70
CA THR A 175 2.09 17.73 -2.55
C THR A 175 2.11 16.46 -3.41
N ILE A 176 3.29 16.02 -3.88
CA ILE A 176 3.43 14.79 -4.68
C ILE A 176 3.02 13.58 -3.83
N THR A 177 3.58 13.45 -2.63
CA THR A 177 3.21 12.38 -1.68
C THR A 177 1.72 12.41 -1.35
N THR A 178 1.16 13.61 -1.11
CA THR A 178 -0.27 13.77 -0.83
C THR A 178 -1.12 13.27 -2.00
N ASN A 179 -0.80 13.71 -3.22
CA ASN A 179 -1.50 13.29 -4.43
C ASN A 179 -1.41 11.77 -4.62
N ALA A 180 -0.21 11.20 -4.46
CA ALA A 180 0.05 9.77 -4.60
C ALA A 180 -0.83 8.92 -3.66
N VAL A 181 -1.00 9.34 -2.40
CA VAL A 181 -1.85 8.65 -1.44
C VAL A 181 -3.33 8.83 -1.78
N VAL A 182 -3.77 10.05 -2.08
CA VAL A 182 -5.19 10.34 -2.40
C VAL A 182 -5.64 9.58 -3.65
N GLU A 183 -4.83 9.60 -4.73
CA GLU A 183 -5.12 8.86 -5.97
C GLU A 183 -5.18 7.35 -5.75
N ALA A 184 -4.29 6.79 -4.92
CA ALA A 184 -4.29 5.37 -4.63
C ALA A 184 -5.50 4.96 -3.75
N VAL A 185 -5.93 5.81 -2.81
CA VAL A 185 -7.19 5.61 -2.06
C VAL A 185 -8.39 5.64 -3.02
N ASN A 186 -8.42 6.60 -3.95
CA ASN A 186 -9.47 6.69 -4.96
C ASN A 186 -9.50 5.47 -5.89
N ALA A 187 -8.33 4.91 -6.24
CA ALA A 187 -8.25 3.64 -6.99
C ALA A 187 -8.91 2.49 -6.23
N GLY A 188 -8.65 2.37 -4.93
CA GLY A 188 -9.28 1.37 -4.07
C GLY A 188 -10.79 1.56 -3.94
N LEU A 189 -11.27 2.80 -3.80
CA LEU A 189 -12.71 3.11 -3.80
C LEU A 189 -13.37 2.77 -5.14
N CYS A 190 -12.71 3.11 -6.24
CA CYS A 190 -13.17 2.76 -7.59
C CYS A 190 -13.30 1.23 -7.77
N TYR A 191 -12.30 0.49 -7.29
CA TYR A 191 -12.34 -0.98 -7.31
C TYR A 191 -13.49 -1.53 -6.47
N PHE A 192 -13.68 -1.02 -5.26
CA PHE A 192 -14.78 -1.44 -4.40
C PHE A 192 -16.13 -1.23 -5.09
N GLN A 193 -16.39 -0.04 -5.61
CA GLN A 193 -17.66 0.32 -6.24
C GLN A 193 -17.97 -0.48 -7.50
N ASN A 194 -16.97 -0.72 -8.35
CA ASN A 194 -17.20 -1.34 -9.65
C ASN A 194 -17.05 -2.87 -9.65
N VAL A 195 -16.32 -3.44 -8.69
CA VAL A 195 -15.97 -4.86 -8.67
C VAL A 195 -16.58 -5.58 -7.48
N LEU A 196 -16.44 -5.03 -6.28
CA LEU A 196 -16.86 -5.72 -5.06
C LEU A 196 -18.33 -5.47 -4.74
N GLU A 197 -18.80 -4.23 -4.83
CA GLU A 197 -20.22 -3.87 -4.61
C GLU A 197 -21.09 -4.32 -5.78
N GLY A 198 -20.61 -4.13 -7.02
CA GLY A 198 -21.32 -4.57 -8.23
C GLY A 198 -21.34 -6.08 -8.47
N GLY A 199 -20.46 -6.85 -7.83
CA GLY A 199 -20.38 -8.32 -7.95
C GLY A 199 -21.28 -9.10 -7.01
N VAL A 200 -21.99 -8.45 -6.10
CA VAL A 200 -22.89 -9.11 -5.13
C VAL A 200 -24.26 -9.44 -5.75
N GLU A 201 -24.54 -8.99 -6.98
CA GLU A 201 -25.80 -9.28 -7.71
C GLU A 201 -25.70 -10.41 -8.76
N GLN A 202 -24.73 -11.37 -8.62
CA GLN A 202 -24.74 -12.58 -9.50
C GLN A 202 -24.72 -13.86 -8.69
#